data_6b32261a81c0268465439f7d15f99947
#
_entry.id   6b32261a81c0268465439f7d15f99947
#
_cell.length_a   1.000
_cell.length_b   1.000
_cell.length_c   1.000
_cell.angle_alpha   90.00
_cell.angle_beta   90.00
_cell.angle_gamma   90.00
#
_symmetry.space_group_name_H-M   'P 1'
#
loop_
_entity.id
_entity.type
_entity.pdbx_description
1 polymer ?
#
loop_
_entity_poly.entity_id
_entity_poly.type
_entity_poly.pdbx_seq_one_letter_code
_entity_poly.pdbx_strand_id
1 'polypeptide(L)'
;GSNEDIGCNKLMSVDNGYGNLINFVVKSNTYFIDYATVVVGDKVTGFYDANAPVPLIYPPQFQAIVMAKYTPHQNVKVDYFNEQLESSDGKLKLNISPSTQILLTNGQFFTGNLVNRNLIAIYSFMTMSIPAQTTPYKIIVLCQK
;
A
#
# COMPACT_ATOMS: atom_id res chain seq x y z
N GLY A 1 24.09 -11.62 -1.65
CA GLY A 1 23.10 -12.58 -1.51
C GLY A 1 23.60 -13.96 -1.73
N SER A 2 22.95 -14.88 -1.14
CA SER A 2 23.23 -16.27 -1.32
C SER A 2 22.34 -16.87 -2.40
N ASN A 3 22.68 -18.04 -2.90
CA ASN A 3 21.84 -18.79 -3.82
C ASN A 3 20.49 -19.16 -3.20
N GLU A 4 20.37 -19.13 -1.89
CA GLU A 4 19.14 -19.41 -1.16
C GLU A 4 18.05 -18.39 -1.45
N ASP A 5 18.44 -17.17 -1.85
CA ASP A 5 17.48 -16.09 -2.12
C ASP A 5 16.99 -16.05 -3.56
N ILE A 6 17.49 -16.96 -4.39
CA ILE A 6 17.04 -17.04 -5.78
C ILE A 6 15.56 -17.41 -5.80
N GLY A 7 14.76 -16.58 -6.48
CA GLY A 7 13.31 -16.77 -6.55
C GLY A 7 12.55 -16.15 -5.42
N CYS A 8 13.21 -15.70 -4.35
CA CYS A 8 12.54 -15.02 -3.23
C CYS A 8 12.28 -13.56 -3.49
N ASN A 9 13.02 -12.96 -4.41
CA ASN A 9 12.85 -11.59 -4.84
C ASN A 9 12.51 -11.56 -6.33
N LYS A 10 11.65 -10.64 -6.71
CA LYS A 10 11.26 -10.43 -8.11
C LYS A 10 11.44 -8.98 -8.47
N LEU A 11 11.74 -8.74 -9.75
CA LEU A 11 11.71 -7.40 -10.31
C LEU A 11 10.45 -7.30 -11.18
N MET A 12 9.55 -6.41 -10.80
CA MET A 12 8.30 -6.21 -11.50
C MET A 12 8.37 -4.90 -12.28
N SER A 13 8.37 -4.98 -13.60
CA SER A 13 8.41 -3.82 -14.46
C SER A 13 6.99 -3.34 -14.75
N VAL A 14 6.72 -2.08 -14.48
CA VAL A 14 5.41 -1.47 -14.64
C VAL A 14 5.51 -0.32 -15.63
N ASP A 15 4.63 -0.34 -16.63
CA ASP A 15 4.52 0.70 -17.65
C ASP A 15 3.37 1.63 -17.26
N ASN A 16 3.60 2.94 -17.29
CA ASN A 16 2.57 3.92 -16.95
C ASN A 16 1.58 4.17 -18.10
N GLY A 17 1.71 3.47 -19.23
CA GLY A 17 0.87 3.65 -20.40
C GLY A 17 1.37 4.73 -21.37
N TYR A 18 2.45 5.43 -21.02
CA TYR A 18 3.05 6.48 -21.86
C TYR A 18 4.50 6.17 -22.25
N GLY A 19 4.88 4.91 -22.14
CA GLY A 19 6.24 4.48 -22.49
C GLY A 19 7.27 4.63 -21.38
N ASN A 20 6.87 5.05 -20.20
CA ASN A 20 7.76 5.17 -19.04
C ASN A 20 7.67 3.91 -18.19
N LEU A 21 8.82 3.36 -17.83
CA LEU A 21 8.92 2.15 -17.04
C LEU A 21 9.39 2.48 -15.64
N ILE A 22 8.84 1.76 -14.67
CA ILE A 22 9.30 1.75 -13.28
C ILE A 22 9.46 0.29 -12.88
N ASN A 23 10.55 -0.02 -12.19
CA ASN A 23 10.77 -1.35 -11.66
C ASN A 23 10.52 -1.36 -10.17
N PHE A 24 9.69 -2.30 -9.72
CA PHE A 24 9.50 -2.57 -8.30
C PHE A 24 10.25 -3.83 -7.91
N VAL A 25 11.05 -3.72 -6.84
CA VAL A 25 11.62 -4.89 -6.20
C VAL A 25 10.56 -5.46 -5.27
N VAL A 26 10.11 -6.67 -5.56
CA VAL A 26 9.08 -7.37 -4.80
C VAL A 26 9.76 -8.47 -4.01
N LYS A 27 9.68 -8.40 -2.69
CA LYS A 27 10.27 -9.38 -1.78
C LYS A 27 9.15 -10.25 -1.20
N SER A 28 9.55 -11.31 -0.51
CA SER A 28 8.57 -12.22 0.12
C SER A 28 7.74 -11.52 1.20
N ASN A 29 8.22 -10.41 1.76
CA ASN A 29 7.48 -9.63 2.76
C ASN A 29 6.74 -8.41 2.15
N THR A 30 6.76 -8.23 0.84
CA THR A 30 5.92 -7.24 0.19
C THR A 30 4.46 -7.65 0.37
N TYR A 31 3.64 -6.77 0.92
CA TYR A 31 2.24 -7.10 1.16
C TYR A 31 1.41 -6.83 -0.10
N PHE A 32 0.68 -7.85 -0.56
CA PHE A 32 -0.27 -7.70 -1.67
C PHE A 32 -1.68 -7.64 -1.11
N ILE A 33 -2.39 -6.56 -1.42
CA ILE A 33 -3.76 -6.38 -0.95
C ILE A 33 -4.61 -7.56 -1.45
N ASP A 34 -5.39 -8.14 -0.53
CA ASP A 34 -6.24 -9.32 -0.74
C ASP A 34 -5.43 -10.55 -1.16
N TYR A 35 -4.12 -10.57 -0.89
CA TYR A 35 -3.24 -11.68 -1.26
C TYR A 35 -3.32 -12.02 -2.75
N ALA A 36 -3.58 -11.01 -3.57
CA ALA A 36 -3.74 -11.20 -5.01
C ALA A 36 -2.45 -11.67 -5.65
N THR A 37 -2.56 -12.60 -6.60
CA THR A 37 -1.46 -12.99 -7.46
C THR A 37 -1.45 -12.08 -8.68
N VAL A 38 -0.33 -11.39 -8.90
CA VAL A 38 -0.18 -10.46 -10.00
C VAL A 38 0.58 -11.14 -11.14
N VAL A 39 0.06 -11.02 -12.34
CA VAL A 39 0.68 -11.59 -13.56
C VAL A 39 0.85 -10.50 -14.60
N VAL A 40 1.69 -10.78 -15.60
CA VAL A 40 1.91 -9.87 -16.71
C VAL A 40 0.58 -9.49 -17.36
N GLY A 41 0.38 -8.21 -17.60
CA GLY A 41 -0.86 -7.66 -18.15
C GLY A 41 -1.79 -7.07 -17.11
N ASP A 42 -1.57 -7.36 -15.83
CA ASP A 42 -2.39 -6.78 -14.76
C ASP A 42 -2.06 -5.31 -14.56
N LYS A 43 -3.08 -4.53 -14.23
CA LYS A 43 -2.93 -3.15 -13.81
C LYS A 43 -2.71 -3.13 -12.31
N VAL A 44 -1.63 -2.46 -11.87
CA VAL A 44 -1.22 -2.47 -10.47
C VAL A 44 -0.80 -1.08 -10.01
N THR A 45 -0.82 -0.90 -8.69
CA THR A 45 -0.22 0.26 -8.01
C THR A 45 0.76 -0.26 -6.99
N GLY A 46 1.99 0.26 -7.03
CA GLY A 46 3.00 -0.05 -6.02
C GLY A 46 3.19 1.11 -5.07
N PHE A 47 3.45 0.79 -3.82
CA PHE A 47 3.70 1.77 -2.75
C PHE A 47 5.08 1.51 -2.18
N TYR A 48 5.83 2.58 -1.98
CA TYR A 48 7.18 2.50 -1.46
C TYR A 48 7.43 3.64 -0.48
N ASP A 49 8.48 3.50 0.33
CA ASP A 49 8.88 4.54 1.27
C ASP A 49 9.62 5.64 0.52
N ALA A 50 9.02 6.84 0.49
CA ALA A 50 9.60 7.99 -0.21
C ALA A 50 10.95 8.43 0.38
N ASN A 51 11.25 8.05 1.62
CA ASN A 51 12.49 8.39 2.29
C ASN A 51 13.56 7.30 2.17
N ALA A 52 13.23 6.15 1.59
CA ALA A 52 14.20 5.09 1.40
C ALA A 52 15.19 5.49 0.30
N PRO A 53 16.49 5.12 0.45
CA PRO A 53 17.46 5.35 -0.61
C PRO A 53 17.06 4.57 -1.87
N VAL A 54 17.23 5.19 -3.03
CA VAL A 54 17.02 4.54 -4.32
C VAL A 54 18.28 4.63 -5.16
N PRO A 55 18.58 3.60 -5.97
CA PRO A 55 19.71 3.69 -6.87
C PRO A 55 19.45 4.71 -7.99
N LEU A 56 20.52 5.36 -8.44
CA LEU A 56 20.46 6.32 -9.55
C LEU A 56 20.62 5.58 -10.86
N ILE A 57 19.58 4.85 -11.25
CA ILE A 57 19.56 4.03 -12.47
C ILE A 57 18.26 4.29 -13.23
N TYR A 58 18.25 3.90 -14.50
CA TYR A 58 17.06 3.90 -15.33
C TYR A 58 16.83 2.48 -15.87
N PRO A 59 15.60 1.94 -15.83
CA PRO A 59 14.38 2.57 -15.23
C PRO A 59 14.52 2.76 -13.74
N PRO A 60 13.79 3.74 -13.15
CA PRO A 60 13.79 3.91 -11.69
C PRO A 60 13.40 2.61 -11.00
N GLN A 61 14.03 2.34 -9.87
CA GLN A 61 13.82 1.11 -9.11
C GLN A 61 13.46 1.44 -7.67
N PHE A 62 12.31 0.92 -7.23
CA PHE A 62 11.80 1.16 -5.88
C PHE A 62 11.50 -0.17 -5.21
N GLN A 63 11.74 -0.24 -3.90
CA GLN A 63 11.34 -1.40 -3.11
C GLN A 63 9.86 -1.27 -2.73
N ALA A 64 9.02 -2.15 -3.24
CA ALA A 64 7.61 -2.14 -2.95
C ALA A 64 7.35 -2.67 -1.55
N ILE A 65 6.66 -1.90 -0.73
CA ILE A 65 6.17 -2.37 0.58
C ILE A 65 4.76 -2.94 0.46
N VAL A 66 3.95 -2.34 -0.40
CA VAL A 66 2.57 -2.76 -0.67
C VAL A 66 2.32 -2.73 -2.17
N MET A 67 1.62 -3.71 -2.68
CA MET A 67 1.15 -3.75 -4.06
C MET A 67 -0.36 -3.98 -4.08
N ALA A 68 -1.04 -3.27 -4.97
CA ALA A 68 -2.48 -3.42 -5.17
C ALA A 68 -2.77 -3.70 -6.63
N LYS A 69 -3.48 -4.79 -6.89
CA LYS A 69 -4.02 -5.07 -8.21
C LYS A 69 -5.28 -4.22 -8.40
N TYR A 70 -5.44 -3.63 -9.59
CA TYR A 70 -6.60 -2.78 -9.87
C TYR A 70 -7.89 -3.56 -9.65
N THR A 71 -8.81 -2.94 -8.94
CA THR A 71 -10.18 -3.44 -8.73
C THR A 71 -11.12 -2.25 -8.79
N PRO A 72 -12.23 -2.33 -9.56
CA PRO A 72 -13.22 -1.24 -9.58
C PRO A 72 -13.74 -0.94 -8.19
N HIS A 73 -13.99 0.34 -7.93
CA HIS A 73 -14.53 0.82 -6.64
C HIS A 73 -13.65 0.54 -5.44
N GLN A 74 -12.36 0.30 -5.69
CA GLN A 74 -11.38 0.14 -4.62
C GLN A 74 -10.33 1.23 -4.74
N ASN A 75 -10.23 2.06 -3.70
CA ASN A 75 -9.16 3.04 -3.56
C ASN A 75 -8.28 2.65 -2.39
N VAL A 76 -7.01 2.90 -2.51
CA VAL A 76 -6.02 2.49 -1.52
C VAL A 76 -5.17 3.69 -1.13
N LYS A 77 -5.05 3.94 0.17
CA LYS A 77 -4.14 4.94 0.71
C LYS A 77 -3.20 4.26 1.69
N VAL A 78 -1.91 4.38 1.45
CA VAL A 78 -0.87 3.88 2.36
C VAL A 78 -0.13 5.08 2.90
N ASP A 79 -0.28 5.35 4.20
CA ASP A 79 0.35 6.51 4.81
C ASP A 79 0.39 6.34 6.33
N TYR A 80 1.11 7.24 6.97
CA TYR A 80 1.06 7.43 8.41
C TYR A 80 -0.18 8.27 8.74
N PHE A 81 -0.97 7.82 9.72
CA PHE A 81 -2.16 8.51 10.19
C PHE A 81 -1.97 8.95 11.64
N ASN A 82 -2.29 10.19 11.91
CA ASN A 82 -2.05 10.82 13.21
C ASN A 82 -3.17 10.51 14.23
N GLU A 83 -3.23 11.26 15.31
CA GLU A 83 -4.23 11.06 16.38
C GLU A 83 -5.66 11.28 15.91
N GLN A 84 -5.87 12.12 14.89
CA GLN A 84 -7.18 12.35 14.31
C GLN A 84 -7.46 11.44 13.12
N LEU A 85 -6.58 10.47 12.85
CA LEU A 85 -6.64 9.59 11.69
C LEU A 85 -6.61 10.36 10.37
N GLU A 86 -5.85 11.44 10.35
CA GLU A 86 -5.52 12.15 9.12
C GLU A 86 -4.19 11.67 8.57
N SER A 87 -4.13 11.49 7.26
CA SER A 87 -2.90 11.09 6.59
C SER A 87 -1.82 12.17 6.71
N SER A 88 -0.55 11.76 6.66
CA SER A 88 0.58 12.69 6.83
C SER A 88 0.63 13.76 5.74
N ASP A 89 0.09 13.48 4.56
CA ASP A 89 -0.01 14.46 3.47
C ASP A 89 -1.21 15.40 3.62
N GLY A 90 -2.03 15.24 4.66
CA GLY A 90 -3.19 16.09 4.92
C GLY A 90 -4.37 15.90 3.98
N LYS A 91 -4.36 14.86 3.15
CA LYS A 91 -5.35 14.71 2.08
C LYS A 91 -6.52 13.81 2.44
N LEU A 92 -6.38 12.93 3.44
CA LEU A 92 -7.41 11.96 3.77
C LEU A 92 -7.57 11.83 5.27
N LYS A 93 -8.81 11.88 5.72
CA LYS A 93 -9.20 11.58 7.11
C LYS A 93 -10.08 10.33 7.13
N LEU A 94 -9.79 9.43 8.05
CA LEU A 94 -10.54 8.19 8.20
C LEU A 94 -11.59 8.33 9.30
N ASN A 95 -12.82 7.91 8.98
CA ASN A 95 -13.89 7.76 9.94
C ASN A 95 -14.16 6.27 10.10
N ILE A 96 -13.92 5.76 11.31
CA ILE A 96 -14.04 4.33 11.57
C ILE A 96 -15.49 4.02 11.92
N SER A 97 -16.03 2.95 11.33
CA SER A 97 -17.38 2.48 11.62
C SER A 97 -17.30 1.04 12.17
N PRO A 98 -18.39 0.56 12.80
CA PRO A 98 -18.42 -0.85 13.23
C PRO A 98 -18.25 -1.84 12.08
N SER A 99 -18.52 -1.44 10.84
CA SER A 99 -18.35 -2.29 9.66
C SER A 99 -16.95 -2.24 9.08
N THR A 100 -16.07 -1.34 9.56
CA THR A 100 -14.69 -1.29 9.12
C THR A 100 -13.94 -2.50 9.66
N GLN A 101 -13.43 -3.33 8.76
CA GLN A 101 -12.62 -4.47 9.15
C GLN A 101 -11.18 -4.01 9.36
N ILE A 102 -10.59 -4.32 10.51
CA ILE A 102 -9.25 -3.85 10.88
C ILE A 102 -8.38 -5.07 11.12
N LEU A 103 -7.38 -5.25 10.26
CA LEU A 103 -6.58 -6.47 10.22
C LEU A 103 -5.08 -6.17 10.27
N LEU A 104 -4.34 -7.16 10.74
CA LEU A 104 -2.90 -7.25 10.53
C LEU A 104 -2.63 -7.78 9.11
N THR A 105 -1.37 -7.69 8.68
CA THR A 105 -0.99 -8.19 7.35
C THR A 105 -1.14 -9.71 7.21
N ASN A 106 -1.20 -10.43 8.33
CA ASN A 106 -1.44 -11.88 8.31
C ASN A 106 -2.93 -12.25 8.30
N GLY A 107 -3.82 -11.24 8.20
CA GLY A 107 -5.26 -11.48 8.13
C GLY A 107 -5.97 -11.59 9.46
N GLN A 108 -5.25 -11.53 10.57
CA GLN A 108 -5.85 -11.58 11.90
C GLN A 108 -6.36 -10.21 12.33
N PHE A 109 -7.35 -10.16 13.21
CA PHE A 109 -7.88 -8.90 13.69
C PHE A 109 -6.83 -8.13 14.49
N PHE A 110 -6.72 -6.83 14.20
CA PHE A 110 -5.95 -5.91 15.02
C PHE A 110 -6.83 -5.39 16.14
N THR A 111 -6.34 -5.48 17.36
CA THR A 111 -7.11 -5.06 18.56
C THR A 111 -6.50 -3.86 19.28
N GLY A 112 -5.43 -3.30 18.74
CA GLY A 112 -4.75 -2.15 19.33
C GLY A 112 -5.36 -0.82 18.91
N ASN A 113 -4.62 0.26 19.18
CA ASN A 113 -5.02 1.61 18.84
C ASN A 113 -4.49 1.95 17.43
N LEU A 114 -5.38 2.45 16.58
CA LEU A 114 -5.05 2.78 15.18
C LEU A 114 -4.22 4.05 15.03
N VAL A 115 -4.26 4.96 16.01
CA VAL A 115 -3.65 6.28 15.82
C VAL A 115 -2.14 6.20 15.83
N ASN A 116 -1.50 7.16 15.16
CA ASN A 116 -0.05 7.31 15.11
C ASN A 116 0.66 6.07 14.55
N ARG A 117 0.14 5.56 13.44
CA ARG A 117 0.64 4.35 12.78
C ARG A 117 0.60 4.47 11.27
N ASN A 118 1.42 3.66 10.62
CA ASN A 118 1.27 3.42 9.19
C ASN A 118 0.12 2.46 8.95
N LEU A 119 -0.79 2.85 8.09
CA LEU A 119 -2.00 2.09 7.78
C LEU A 119 -2.17 1.99 6.27
N ILE A 120 -2.83 0.91 5.85
CA ILE A 120 -3.41 0.81 4.51
C ILE A 120 -4.91 0.99 4.69
N ALA A 121 -5.45 2.07 4.13
CA ALA A 121 -6.90 2.32 4.13
C ALA A 121 -7.46 1.95 2.77
N ILE A 122 -8.50 1.11 2.76
CA ILE A 122 -9.16 0.63 1.55
C ILE A 122 -10.61 1.09 1.60
N TYR A 123 -11.00 1.88 0.60
CA TYR A 123 -12.28 2.57 0.62
C TYR A 123 -12.86 2.71 -0.77
N SER A 124 -14.18 2.93 -0.85
CA SER A 124 -14.90 3.12 -2.12
C SER A 124 -15.16 4.59 -2.40
N PHE A 125 -15.54 5.35 -1.38
CA PHE A 125 -15.97 6.74 -1.53
C PHE A 125 -15.19 7.66 -0.64
N MET A 126 -15.01 8.89 -1.07
CA MET A 126 -14.49 9.96 -0.23
C MET A 126 -15.27 11.24 -0.53
N THR A 127 -15.30 12.14 0.46
CA THR A 127 -15.91 13.46 0.28
C THR A 127 -15.01 14.36 -0.57
N MET A 128 -15.57 15.44 -1.08
CA MET A 128 -14.85 16.45 -1.89
C MET A 128 -14.27 17.56 -1.03
N SER A 129 -14.09 17.31 0.26
CA SER A 129 -13.53 18.29 1.20
C SER A 129 -12.00 18.21 1.28
N ILE A 130 -11.39 19.13 2.05
CA ILE A 130 -9.94 19.15 2.34
C ILE A 130 -9.77 19.17 3.86
N PRO A 131 -9.28 18.09 4.48
CA PRO A 131 -9.00 16.79 3.85
C PRO A 131 -10.29 16.10 3.38
N ALA A 132 -10.17 15.28 2.36
CA ALA A 132 -11.26 14.37 2.01
C ALA A 132 -11.50 13.43 3.19
N GLN A 133 -12.73 12.97 3.35
CA GLN A 133 -13.09 12.04 4.42
C GLN A 133 -13.69 10.79 3.83
N THR A 134 -13.35 9.66 4.45
CA THR A 134 -13.88 8.37 4.03
C THR A 134 -14.12 7.47 5.23
N THR A 135 -15.10 6.57 5.09
CA THR A 135 -15.27 5.45 6.00
C THR A 135 -14.73 4.23 5.28
N PRO A 136 -13.50 3.78 5.59
CA PRO A 136 -12.92 2.64 4.89
C PRO A 136 -13.68 1.36 5.26
N TYR A 137 -13.77 0.43 4.30
CA TYR A 137 -14.35 -0.87 4.60
C TYR A 137 -13.29 -1.84 5.14
N LYS A 138 -12.01 -1.54 4.93
CA LYS A 138 -10.91 -2.35 5.45
C LYS A 138 -9.71 -1.46 5.75
N ILE A 139 -9.07 -1.73 6.87
CA ILE A 139 -7.78 -1.14 7.24
C ILE A 139 -6.82 -2.28 7.53
N ILE A 140 -5.62 -2.19 6.98
CA ILE A 140 -4.53 -3.11 7.30
C ILE A 140 -3.49 -2.33 8.07
N VAL A 141 -3.14 -2.81 9.25
CA VAL A 141 -2.15 -2.17 10.10
C VAL A 141 -0.77 -2.66 9.73
N LEU A 142 0.11 -1.72 9.38
CA LEU A 142 1.52 -2.01 9.11
C LEU A 142 2.29 -1.82 10.40
N CYS A 143 2.55 -2.93 11.09
CA CYS A 143 3.29 -2.88 12.32
C CYS A 143 4.77 -2.63 12.03
N GLN A 144 5.38 -1.74 12.80
CA GLN A 144 6.80 -1.47 12.70
C GLN A 144 7.58 -2.44 13.55
N LYS A 145 8.78 -2.70 13.10
CA LYS A 145 9.73 -3.49 13.86
C LYS A 145 10.65 -2.60 14.68
#